data_a4edf793393562119c9ca472d138f677
#
_entry.id   a4edf793393562119c9ca472d138f677
#
_cell.length_a   1.000
_cell.length_b   1.000
_cell.length_c   1.000
_cell.angle_alpha   90.00
_cell.angle_beta   90.00
_cell.angle_gamma   90.00
#
_symmetry.space_group_name_H-M   'P 1'
#
loop_
_entity.id
_entity.type
_entity.pdbx_description
1 polymer ?
#
loop_
_entity_poly.entity_id
_entity_poly.type
_entity_poly.pdbx_seq_one_letter_code
_entity_poly.pdbx_strand_id
1 'polypeptide(L)'
;MTYALITGASKGIGKEIAFELAKRGNNILIIARDEKLLAAAADEIKLKYSVDCQFLALDLADPNSVDKTLVWCQENKFTVNILVNNAGYGLSGSFLNHDMLAYQNMMQVNMATPLSLILKFVPLLRQQPKSYILNIASSAAYQAVPGLAIYAASKSFVLSMSRGIRYELRDTSISVTAVNPGATDTNFASRADIKSEKAIRAAEKLNMNAETVAKMAVDGMYAGKAEVVTGVINKIGAILTVILPKSILERGAGSLYGV
;
A
#
# COMPACT_ATOMS: atom_id res chain seq x y z
N MET A 1 7.33 -23.85 6.17
CA MET A 1 6.11 -23.11 5.74
C MET A 1 6.50 -21.67 5.52
N THR A 2 6.00 -21.03 4.45
CA THR A 2 6.29 -19.63 4.15
C THR A 2 5.07 -18.75 4.38
N TYR A 3 5.31 -17.47 4.63
CA TYR A 3 4.28 -16.50 5.00
C TYR A 3 4.32 -15.27 4.11
N ALA A 4 3.15 -14.68 3.88
CA ALA A 4 2.99 -13.33 3.37
C ALA A 4 2.84 -12.36 4.55
N LEU A 5 3.71 -11.35 4.63
CA LEU A 5 3.65 -10.27 5.62
C LEU A 5 2.98 -9.05 5.00
N ILE A 6 1.86 -8.61 5.58
CA ILE A 6 1.04 -7.52 5.06
C ILE A 6 0.89 -6.41 6.09
N THR A 7 1.30 -5.21 5.76
CA THR A 7 1.11 -4.02 6.60
C THR A 7 -0.20 -3.31 6.30
N GLY A 8 -0.84 -2.73 7.33
CA GLY A 8 -2.12 -2.03 7.18
C GLY A 8 -3.30 -2.95 6.85
N ALA A 9 -3.27 -4.20 7.35
CA ALA A 9 -4.20 -5.26 6.95
C ALA A 9 -5.44 -5.40 7.84
N SER A 10 -5.73 -4.45 8.72
CA SER A 10 -6.95 -4.50 9.55
C SER A 10 -8.24 -4.17 8.78
N LYS A 11 -8.14 -3.50 7.62
CA LYS A 11 -9.27 -3.12 6.76
C LYS A 11 -8.82 -2.70 5.35
N GLY A 12 -9.79 -2.50 4.44
CA GLY A 12 -9.57 -1.99 3.08
C GLY A 12 -8.67 -2.91 2.25
N ILE A 13 -7.88 -2.31 1.35
CA ILE A 13 -7.05 -3.04 0.38
C ILE A 13 -6.13 -4.06 1.07
N GLY A 14 -5.51 -3.70 2.19
CA GLY A 14 -4.58 -4.60 2.89
C GLY A 14 -5.27 -5.85 3.45
N LYS A 15 -6.48 -5.70 4.02
CA LYS A 15 -7.29 -6.83 4.45
C LYS A 15 -7.62 -7.73 3.27
N GLU A 16 -8.11 -7.18 2.17
CA GLU A 16 -8.50 -7.94 0.98
C GLU A 16 -7.29 -8.62 0.31
N ILE A 17 -6.09 -8.00 0.33
CA ILE A 17 -4.87 -8.66 -0.13
C ILE A 17 -4.52 -9.87 0.76
N ALA A 18 -4.68 -9.76 2.09
CA ALA A 18 -4.47 -10.88 3.00
C ALA A 18 -5.44 -12.03 2.71
N PHE A 19 -6.71 -11.73 2.46
CA PHE A 19 -7.72 -12.72 2.06
C PHE A 19 -7.41 -13.36 0.70
N GLU A 20 -7.02 -12.57 -0.30
CA GLU A 20 -6.69 -13.09 -1.62
C GLU A 20 -5.44 -13.99 -1.61
N LEU A 21 -4.43 -13.65 -0.78
CA LEU A 21 -3.23 -14.48 -0.59
C LEU A 21 -3.56 -15.76 0.19
N ALA A 22 -4.38 -15.68 1.24
CA ALA A 22 -4.87 -16.84 1.99
C ALA A 22 -5.66 -17.80 1.11
N LYS A 23 -6.56 -17.28 0.26
CA LYS A 23 -7.32 -18.06 -0.74
C LYS A 23 -6.40 -18.83 -1.69
N ARG A 24 -5.17 -18.35 -1.92
CA ARG A 24 -4.16 -19.03 -2.74
C ARG A 24 -3.23 -19.94 -1.94
N GLY A 25 -3.56 -20.22 -0.68
CA GLY A 25 -2.83 -21.17 0.16
C GLY A 25 -1.59 -20.58 0.86
N ASN A 26 -1.42 -19.25 0.90
CA ASN A 26 -0.33 -18.66 1.67
C ASN A 26 -0.73 -18.54 3.14
N ASN A 27 0.20 -18.83 4.05
CA ASN A 27 0.05 -18.40 5.44
C ASN A 27 0.24 -16.88 5.56
N ILE A 28 -0.40 -16.26 6.53
CA ILE A 28 -0.57 -14.81 6.56
C ILE A 28 -0.04 -14.23 7.88
N LEU A 29 0.73 -13.14 7.77
CA LEU A 29 1.14 -12.28 8.88
C LEU A 29 0.57 -10.89 8.64
N ILE A 30 -0.28 -10.40 9.53
CA ILE A 30 -0.92 -9.09 9.39
C ILE A 30 -0.48 -8.12 10.47
N ILE A 31 -0.17 -6.88 10.06
CA ILE A 31 0.25 -5.81 10.97
C ILE A 31 -0.64 -4.58 10.78
N ALA A 32 -1.17 -4.05 11.88
CA ALA A 32 -1.84 -2.76 11.96
C ALA A 32 -1.91 -2.31 13.43
N ARG A 33 -2.55 -1.16 13.70
CA ARG A 33 -2.66 -0.61 15.07
C ARG A 33 -3.80 -1.21 15.88
N ASP A 34 -4.89 -1.55 15.23
CA ASP A 34 -6.12 -2.00 15.88
C ASP A 34 -6.09 -3.52 16.08
N GLU A 35 -5.78 -3.93 17.30
CA GLU A 35 -5.65 -5.32 17.67
C GLU A 35 -6.96 -6.11 17.50
N LYS A 36 -8.10 -5.51 17.84
CA LYS A 36 -9.40 -6.18 17.72
C LYS A 36 -9.76 -6.48 16.26
N LEU A 37 -9.51 -5.52 15.36
CA LEU A 37 -9.74 -5.73 13.93
C LEU A 37 -8.76 -6.73 13.33
N LEU A 38 -7.52 -6.76 13.80
CA LEU A 38 -6.54 -7.76 13.37
C LEU A 38 -6.95 -9.16 13.83
N ALA A 39 -7.33 -9.33 15.09
CA ALA A 39 -7.79 -10.62 15.62
C ALA A 39 -8.98 -11.15 14.82
N ALA A 40 -10.00 -10.31 14.61
CA ALA A 40 -11.17 -10.69 13.81
C ALA A 40 -10.81 -11.08 12.38
N ALA A 41 -9.89 -10.34 11.72
CA ALA A 41 -9.44 -10.68 10.37
C ALA A 41 -8.64 -11.99 10.34
N ALA A 42 -7.78 -12.23 11.33
CA ALA A 42 -7.01 -13.47 11.43
C ALA A 42 -7.90 -14.69 11.64
N ASP A 43 -8.91 -14.58 12.50
CA ASP A 43 -9.86 -15.67 12.75
C ASP A 43 -10.71 -15.96 11.52
N GLU A 44 -11.18 -14.93 10.82
CA GLU A 44 -11.93 -15.07 9.56
C GLU A 44 -11.07 -15.76 8.47
N ILE A 45 -9.79 -15.40 8.34
CA ILE A 45 -8.87 -16.01 7.39
C ILE A 45 -8.66 -17.51 7.73
N LYS A 46 -8.36 -17.83 8.99
CA LYS A 46 -8.16 -19.21 9.44
C LYS A 46 -9.38 -20.09 9.16
N LEU A 47 -10.56 -19.57 9.50
CA LEU A 47 -11.82 -20.28 9.32
C LEU A 47 -12.14 -20.55 7.85
N LYS A 48 -11.90 -19.55 6.99
CA LYS A 48 -12.33 -19.58 5.58
C LYS A 48 -11.37 -20.33 4.67
N TYR A 49 -10.06 -20.28 4.95
CA TYR A 49 -9.05 -20.75 4.00
C TYR A 49 -8.15 -21.86 4.54
N SER A 50 -8.30 -22.29 5.79
CA SER A 50 -7.50 -23.34 6.42
C SER A 50 -5.99 -23.12 6.33
N VAL A 51 -5.54 -21.85 6.41
CA VAL A 51 -4.15 -21.44 6.47
C VAL A 51 -3.82 -20.85 7.86
N ASP A 52 -2.53 -20.84 8.24
CA ASP A 52 -2.14 -20.12 9.45
C ASP A 52 -2.19 -18.59 9.20
N CYS A 53 -2.72 -17.88 10.19
CA CYS A 53 -2.76 -16.41 10.18
C CYS A 53 -2.42 -15.89 11.56
N GLN A 54 -1.34 -15.11 11.65
CA GLN A 54 -0.90 -14.48 12.88
C GLN A 54 -0.91 -12.97 12.73
N PHE A 55 -0.97 -12.24 13.83
CA PHE A 55 -1.01 -10.78 13.78
C PHE A 55 -0.12 -10.13 14.83
N LEU A 56 0.30 -8.91 14.53
CA LEU A 56 1.03 -8.03 15.44
C LEU A 56 0.36 -6.65 15.46
N ALA A 57 -0.14 -6.24 16.63
CA ALA A 57 -0.64 -4.88 16.84
C ALA A 57 0.54 -3.93 17.01
N LEU A 58 0.75 -3.03 16.03
CA LEU A 58 1.92 -2.15 16.00
C LEU A 58 1.62 -0.85 15.25
N ASP A 59 2.06 0.28 15.81
CA ASP A 59 2.03 1.56 15.09
C ASP A 59 3.29 1.70 14.21
N LEU A 60 3.07 1.76 12.91
CA LEU A 60 4.13 1.89 11.92
C LEU A 60 4.70 3.32 11.81
N ALA A 61 4.15 4.28 12.55
CA ALA A 61 4.76 5.59 12.77
C ALA A 61 5.90 5.55 13.79
N ASP A 62 5.95 4.51 14.64
CA ASP A 62 7.10 4.29 15.54
C ASP A 62 8.35 3.94 14.71
N PRO A 63 9.45 4.69 14.83
CA PRO A 63 10.71 4.40 14.11
C PRO A 63 11.25 2.98 14.36
N ASN A 64 10.96 2.40 15.52
CA ASN A 64 11.40 1.04 15.90
C ASN A 64 10.44 -0.05 15.39
N SER A 65 9.36 0.31 14.69
CA SER A 65 8.32 -0.65 14.26
C SER A 65 8.87 -1.74 13.36
N VAL A 66 9.83 -1.44 12.50
CA VAL A 66 10.43 -2.40 11.58
C VAL A 66 11.30 -3.42 12.32
N ASP A 67 12.11 -2.97 13.29
CA ASP A 67 12.92 -3.87 14.10
C ASP A 67 12.04 -4.78 14.98
N LYS A 68 10.96 -4.23 15.57
CA LYS A 68 9.95 -5.03 16.30
C LYS A 68 9.30 -6.07 15.39
N THR A 69 8.99 -5.72 14.15
CA THR A 69 8.44 -6.66 13.16
C THR A 69 9.42 -7.79 12.84
N LEU A 70 10.69 -7.46 12.63
CA LEU A 70 11.72 -8.44 12.33
C LEU A 70 11.95 -9.39 13.52
N VAL A 71 12.06 -8.86 14.73
CA VAL A 71 12.19 -9.65 15.97
C VAL A 71 11.02 -10.59 16.14
N TRP A 72 9.78 -10.09 15.97
CA TRP A 72 8.58 -10.92 16.02
C TRP A 72 8.62 -12.09 15.03
N CYS A 73 9.07 -11.83 13.79
CA CYS A 73 9.21 -12.90 12.80
C CYS A 73 10.28 -13.92 13.21
N GLN A 74 11.40 -13.46 13.77
CA GLN A 74 12.51 -14.35 14.19
C GLN A 74 12.14 -15.22 15.38
N GLU A 75 11.56 -14.64 16.44
CA GLU A 75 11.15 -15.35 17.66
C GLU A 75 10.11 -16.44 17.37
N ASN A 76 9.20 -16.18 16.44
CA ASN A 76 8.16 -17.13 16.03
C ASN A 76 8.57 -18.02 14.83
N LYS A 77 9.82 -17.88 14.35
CA LYS A 77 10.37 -18.65 13.21
C LYS A 77 9.53 -18.54 11.93
N PHE A 78 8.92 -17.38 11.69
CA PHE A 78 8.16 -17.13 10.47
C PHE A 78 9.11 -16.87 9.29
N THR A 79 9.03 -17.73 8.29
CA THR A 79 9.79 -17.57 7.04
C THR A 79 8.95 -16.76 6.05
N VAL A 80 9.31 -15.50 5.82
CA VAL A 80 8.59 -14.59 4.92
C VAL A 80 9.11 -14.75 3.49
N ASN A 81 8.21 -14.98 2.53
CA ASN A 81 8.51 -14.99 1.08
C ASN A 81 7.71 -13.96 0.28
N ILE A 82 6.70 -13.32 0.88
CA ILE A 82 5.93 -12.22 0.30
C ILE A 82 5.90 -11.07 1.30
N LEU A 83 6.38 -9.89 0.88
CA LEU A 83 6.29 -8.65 1.66
C LEU A 83 5.31 -7.69 0.97
N VAL A 84 4.23 -7.33 1.65
CA VAL A 84 3.23 -6.37 1.16
C VAL A 84 3.27 -5.09 1.98
N ASN A 85 3.83 -4.04 1.41
CA ASN A 85 3.84 -2.70 1.95
C ASN A 85 2.55 -1.96 1.53
N ASN A 86 1.50 -2.10 2.35
CA ASN A 86 0.20 -1.49 2.07
C ASN A 86 -0.15 -0.37 3.05
N ALA A 87 0.38 -0.38 4.26
CA ALA A 87 0.09 0.67 5.24
C ALA A 87 0.35 2.07 4.66
N GLY A 88 -0.59 2.98 4.89
CA GLY A 88 -0.49 4.35 4.44
C GLY A 88 -1.78 5.14 4.70
N TYR A 89 -1.65 6.46 4.73
CA TYR A 89 -2.78 7.37 4.85
C TYR A 89 -2.45 8.71 4.18
N GLY A 90 -3.46 9.54 3.95
CA GLY A 90 -3.33 10.89 3.44
C GLY A 90 -3.74 11.93 4.46
N LEU A 91 -3.31 13.17 4.23
CA LEU A 91 -3.75 14.38 4.90
C LEU A 91 -4.24 15.34 3.82
N SER A 92 -5.52 15.71 3.87
CA SER A 92 -6.20 16.53 2.85
C SER A 92 -6.35 17.98 3.29
N GLY A 93 -6.48 18.87 2.33
CA GLY A 93 -6.64 20.31 2.50
C GLY A 93 -5.39 21.10 2.11
N SER A 94 -5.38 22.41 2.43
CA SER A 94 -4.18 23.23 2.23
C SER A 94 -3.00 22.63 3.01
N PHE A 95 -1.81 22.68 2.40
CA PHE A 95 -0.60 22.17 3.08
C PHE A 95 -0.28 22.91 4.40
N LEU A 96 -0.86 24.08 4.60
CA LEU A 96 -0.74 24.85 5.84
C LEU A 96 -1.69 24.38 6.97
N ASN A 97 -2.63 23.49 6.67
CA ASN A 97 -3.64 23.04 7.65
C ASN A 97 -3.11 21.97 8.62
N HIS A 98 -1.94 21.43 8.36
CA HIS A 98 -1.34 20.39 9.20
C HIS A 98 0.03 20.83 9.68
N ASP A 99 0.39 20.46 10.90
CA ASP A 99 1.70 20.71 11.45
C ASP A 99 2.77 19.76 10.89
N MET A 100 4.03 20.06 11.14
CA MET A 100 5.16 19.27 10.67
C MET A 100 5.14 17.85 11.25
N LEU A 101 4.68 17.67 12.48
CA LEU A 101 4.62 16.35 13.13
C LEU A 101 3.63 15.43 12.42
N ALA A 102 2.45 15.94 12.02
CA ALA A 102 1.48 15.17 11.24
C ALA A 102 2.07 14.70 9.90
N TYR A 103 2.78 15.59 9.20
CA TYR A 103 3.48 15.23 7.96
C TYR A 103 4.62 14.25 8.19
N GLN A 104 5.42 14.42 9.23
CA GLN A 104 6.49 13.48 9.58
C GLN A 104 5.93 12.06 9.84
N ASN A 105 4.85 11.94 10.60
CA ASN A 105 4.19 10.66 10.85
C ASN A 105 3.65 10.04 9.56
N MET A 106 3.04 10.83 8.67
CA MET A 106 2.58 10.34 7.38
C MET A 106 3.75 9.86 6.50
N MET A 107 4.83 10.65 6.41
CA MET A 107 6.03 10.27 5.65
C MET A 107 6.70 9.03 6.25
N GLN A 108 6.74 8.91 7.58
CA GLN A 108 7.26 7.72 8.25
C GLN A 108 6.49 6.48 7.79
N VAL A 109 5.17 6.49 7.88
CA VAL A 109 4.35 5.33 7.49
C VAL A 109 4.37 5.07 5.99
N ASN A 110 4.28 6.12 5.16
CA ASN A 110 4.14 5.97 3.71
C ASN A 110 5.47 5.74 2.99
N MET A 111 6.61 6.20 3.54
CA MET A 111 7.91 6.21 2.85
C MET A 111 9.00 5.48 3.63
N ALA A 112 9.30 5.90 4.87
CA ALA A 112 10.43 5.36 5.62
C ALA A 112 10.19 3.90 6.04
N THR A 113 9.00 3.58 6.55
CA THR A 113 8.65 2.22 6.98
C THR A 113 8.71 1.19 5.83
N PRO A 114 8.08 1.40 4.66
CA PRO A 114 8.20 0.44 3.55
C PRO A 114 9.64 0.29 3.05
N LEU A 115 10.42 1.38 2.97
CA LEU A 115 11.85 1.30 2.62
C LEU A 115 12.61 0.46 3.64
N SER A 116 12.43 0.72 4.93
CA SER A 116 13.12 0.01 6.00
C SER A 116 12.72 -1.48 6.04
N LEU A 117 11.43 -1.81 5.82
CA LEU A 117 10.98 -3.21 5.69
C LEU A 117 11.67 -3.89 4.51
N ILE A 118 11.76 -3.25 3.35
CA ILE A 118 12.46 -3.81 2.19
C ILE A 118 13.93 -4.07 2.54
N LEU A 119 14.64 -3.10 3.12
CA LEU A 119 16.04 -3.24 3.49
C LEU A 119 16.28 -4.40 4.46
N LYS A 120 15.41 -4.56 5.47
CA LYS A 120 15.54 -5.62 6.49
C LYS A 120 15.13 -7.00 5.96
N PHE A 121 14.13 -7.09 5.08
CA PHE A 121 13.60 -8.36 4.60
C PHE A 121 14.25 -8.87 3.31
N VAL A 122 14.86 -8.02 2.48
CA VAL A 122 15.54 -8.47 1.24
C VAL A 122 16.58 -9.59 1.49
N PRO A 123 17.44 -9.53 2.54
CA PRO A 123 18.36 -10.63 2.82
C PRO A 123 17.67 -11.98 3.10
N LEU A 124 16.49 -11.95 3.74
CA LEU A 124 15.69 -13.14 4.04
C LEU A 124 14.93 -13.64 2.81
N LEU A 125 14.36 -12.70 2.03
CA LEU A 125 13.65 -13.00 0.79
C LEU A 125 14.56 -13.65 -0.26
N ARG A 126 15.83 -13.25 -0.34
CA ARG A 126 16.84 -13.85 -1.24
C ARG A 126 17.11 -15.31 -0.97
N GLN A 127 16.88 -15.78 0.27
CA GLN A 127 17.07 -17.18 0.65
C GLN A 127 15.94 -18.10 0.15
N GLN A 128 14.85 -17.51 -0.33
CA GLN A 128 13.72 -18.29 -0.82
C GLN A 128 13.85 -18.56 -2.33
N PRO A 129 13.36 -19.70 -2.82
CA PRO A 129 13.41 -20.03 -4.27
C PRO A 129 12.70 -18.98 -5.13
N LYS A 130 11.64 -18.38 -4.60
CA LYS A 130 10.91 -17.27 -5.21
C LYS A 130 10.27 -16.39 -4.16
N SER A 131 10.42 -15.09 -4.30
CA SER A 131 9.89 -14.10 -3.37
C SER A 131 9.31 -12.90 -4.08
N TYR A 132 8.44 -12.21 -3.36
CA TYR A 132 7.72 -11.06 -3.90
C TYR A 132 7.71 -9.89 -2.93
N ILE A 133 7.85 -8.69 -3.49
CA ILE A 133 7.60 -7.42 -2.80
C ILE A 133 6.47 -6.72 -3.55
N LEU A 134 5.39 -6.42 -2.85
CA LEU A 134 4.23 -5.72 -3.36
C LEU A 134 4.09 -4.39 -2.63
N ASN A 135 4.27 -3.28 -3.32
CA ASN A 135 4.18 -1.95 -2.75
C ASN A 135 2.91 -1.24 -3.22
N ILE A 136 2.07 -0.81 -2.30
CA ILE A 136 0.83 -0.07 -2.62
C ILE A 136 1.13 1.42 -2.67
N ALA A 137 1.27 1.93 -3.89
CA ALA A 137 1.37 3.36 -4.18
C ALA A 137 -0.04 3.99 -4.33
N SER A 138 -0.32 4.70 -5.40
CA SER A 138 -1.62 5.32 -5.71
C SER A 138 -1.61 5.87 -7.14
N SER A 139 -2.78 6.07 -7.76
CA SER A 139 -2.90 6.89 -8.97
C SER A 139 -2.44 8.34 -8.75
N ALA A 140 -2.47 8.84 -7.51
CA ALA A 140 -1.90 10.13 -7.13
C ALA A 140 -0.36 10.21 -7.31
N ALA A 141 0.31 9.07 -7.49
CA ALA A 141 1.77 9.02 -7.70
C ALA A 141 2.23 9.63 -9.04
N TYR A 142 1.32 9.80 -10.01
CA TYR A 142 1.67 10.22 -11.36
C TYR A 142 1.73 11.74 -11.57
N GLN A 143 1.17 12.52 -10.63
CA GLN A 143 1.11 13.99 -10.76
C GLN A 143 1.06 14.68 -9.41
N ALA A 144 1.32 15.99 -9.39
CA ALA A 144 1.02 16.83 -8.25
C ALA A 144 -0.51 16.89 -8.04
N VAL A 145 -0.94 16.75 -6.79
CA VAL A 145 -2.37 16.83 -6.41
C VAL A 145 -2.51 17.91 -5.35
N PRO A 146 -2.82 19.19 -5.75
CA PRO A 146 -3.16 20.23 -4.79
C PRO A 146 -4.28 19.74 -3.84
N GLY A 147 -4.17 20.03 -2.57
CA GLY A 147 -5.05 19.49 -1.53
C GLY A 147 -4.68 18.09 -1.01
N LEU A 148 -3.73 17.42 -1.66
CA LEU A 148 -3.09 16.15 -1.21
C LEU A 148 -1.59 16.14 -1.55
N ALA A 149 -0.93 17.31 -1.60
CA ALA A 149 0.40 17.46 -2.16
C ALA A 149 1.45 16.52 -1.54
N ILE A 150 1.54 16.48 -0.21
CA ILE A 150 2.54 15.65 0.49
C ILE A 150 2.19 14.15 0.38
N TYR A 151 0.90 13.81 0.40
CA TYR A 151 0.46 12.43 0.13
C TYR A 151 0.86 11.98 -1.27
N ALA A 152 0.56 12.77 -2.31
CA ALA A 152 0.92 12.46 -3.69
C ALA A 152 2.45 12.29 -3.84
N ALA A 153 3.23 13.20 -3.25
CA ALA A 153 4.68 13.10 -3.22
C ALA A 153 5.17 11.80 -2.54
N SER A 154 4.55 11.41 -1.42
CA SER A 154 4.87 10.15 -0.74
C SER A 154 4.57 8.92 -1.60
N LYS A 155 3.50 8.96 -2.39
CA LYS A 155 3.14 7.86 -3.29
C LYS A 155 4.00 7.83 -4.57
N SER A 156 4.44 8.99 -5.06
CA SER A 156 5.46 9.10 -6.11
C SER A 156 6.79 8.50 -5.66
N PHE A 157 7.20 8.74 -4.41
CA PHE A 157 8.38 8.08 -3.81
C PHE A 157 8.23 6.55 -3.86
N VAL A 158 7.10 6.00 -3.40
CA VAL A 158 6.86 4.55 -3.39
C VAL A 158 6.91 3.97 -4.81
N LEU A 159 6.29 4.62 -5.79
CA LEU A 159 6.31 4.17 -7.18
C LEU A 159 7.72 4.17 -7.76
N SER A 160 8.45 5.28 -7.63
CA SER A 160 9.82 5.43 -8.15
C SER A 160 10.78 4.46 -7.47
N MET A 161 10.75 4.37 -6.13
CA MET A 161 11.52 3.42 -5.34
C MET A 161 11.28 1.98 -5.80
N SER A 162 10.00 1.60 -5.99
CA SER A 162 9.65 0.22 -6.40
C SER A 162 10.25 -0.13 -7.76
N ARG A 163 10.22 0.80 -8.70
CA ARG A 163 10.78 0.58 -10.04
C ARG A 163 12.31 0.49 -10.01
N GLY A 164 12.98 1.34 -9.23
CA GLY A 164 14.44 1.31 -9.04
C GLY A 164 14.89 -0.01 -8.41
N ILE A 165 14.31 -0.36 -7.26
CA ILE A 165 14.65 -1.60 -6.54
C ILE A 165 14.34 -2.85 -7.39
N ARG A 166 13.26 -2.83 -8.18
CA ARG A 166 12.98 -3.93 -9.10
C ARG A 166 14.13 -4.15 -10.09
N TYR A 167 14.69 -3.10 -10.65
CA TYR A 167 15.80 -3.20 -11.57
C TYR A 167 17.07 -3.73 -10.88
N GLU A 168 17.35 -3.24 -9.69
CA GLU A 168 18.50 -3.69 -8.87
C GLU A 168 18.41 -5.16 -8.45
N LEU A 169 17.18 -5.66 -8.23
CA LEU A 169 16.93 -7.05 -7.82
C LEU A 169 16.61 -8.01 -8.99
N ARG A 170 16.70 -7.57 -10.26
CA ARG A 170 16.29 -8.35 -11.44
C ARG A 170 17.00 -9.71 -11.60
N ASP A 171 18.22 -9.81 -11.12
CA ASP A 171 19.05 -11.02 -11.19
C ASP A 171 18.96 -11.88 -9.91
N THR A 172 17.90 -11.67 -9.12
CA THR A 172 17.64 -12.41 -7.87
C THR A 172 16.31 -13.17 -7.95
N SER A 173 16.00 -13.94 -6.91
CA SER A 173 14.70 -14.63 -6.76
C SER A 173 13.53 -13.68 -6.45
N ILE A 174 13.77 -12.37 -6.27
CA ILE A 174 12.78 -11.40 -5.77
C ILE A 174 12.13 -10.65 -6.93
N SER A 175 10.81 -10.71 -7.03
CA SER A 175 10.02 -9.86 -7.93
C SER A 175 9.42 -8.69 -7.17
N VAL A 176 9.58 -7.47 -7.69
CA VAL A 176 9.00 -6.25 -7.09
C VAL A 176 7.88 -5.72 -7.98
N THR A 177 6.72 -5.45 -7.41
CA THR A 177 5.54 -4.90 -8.10
C THR A 177 5.03 -3.67 -7.37
N ALA A 178 4.84 -2.55 -8.07
CA ALA A 178 4.10 -1.40 -7.59
C ALA A 178 2.64 -1.51 -8.01
N VAL A 179 1.71 -1.20 -7.12
CA VAL A 179 0.29 -1.11 -7.44
C VAL A 179 -0.18 0.32 -7.23
N ASN A 180 -0.87 0.86 -8.24
CA ASN A 180 -1.39 2.22 -8.24
C ASN A 180 -2.93 2.20 -8.26
N PRO A 181 -3.59 2.03 -7.09
CA PRO A 181 -5.03 2.10 -7.01
C PRO A 181 -5.51 3.53 -7.26
N GLY A 182 -6.67 3.65 -7.92
CA GLY A 182 -7.47 4.88 -7.89
C GLY A 182 -8.32 4.95 -6.62
N ALA A 183 -9.39 5.73 -6.69
CA ALA A 183 -10.41 5.72 -5.65
C ALA A 183 -10.89 4.28 -5.42
N THR A 184 -10.89 3.85 -4.17
CA THR A 184 -11.26 2.50 -3.76
C THR A 184 -12.19 2.61 -2.56
N ASP A 185 -13.22 1.79 -2.55
CA ASP A 185 -14.18 1.73 -1.45
C ASP A 185 -13.49 1.24 -0.16
N THR A 186 -12.98 2.21 0.57
CA THR A 186 -12.25 2.05 1.82
C THR A 186 -12.50 3.26 2.72
N ASN A 187 -12.08 3.20 3.96
CA ASN A 187 -12.14 4.36 4.86
C ASN A 187 -11.07 5.44 4.56
N PHE A 188 -10.47 5.45 3.35
CA PHE A 188 -9.38 6.38 3.03
C PHE A 188 -9.84 7.84 3.06
N ALA A 189 -10.96 8.16 2.41
CA ALA A 189 -11.47 9.53 2.33
C ALA A 189 -11.76 10.12 3.72
N SER A 190 -12.39 9.32 4.60
CA SER A 190 -12.64 9.69 5.99
C SER A 190 -11.34 9.86 6.79
N ARG A 191 -10.36 8.96 6.61
CA ARG A 191 -9.06 9.04 7.32
C ARG A 191 -8.19 10.20 6.83
N ALA A 192 -8.30 10.57 5.56
CA ALA A 192 -7.60 11.70 4.98
C ALA A 192 -8.30 13.04 5.25
N ASP A 193 -9.43 13.05 5.95
CA ASP A 193 -10.29 14.20 6.22
C ASP A 193 -10.64 14.99 4.94
N ILE A 194 -11.02 14.26 3.87
CA ILE A 194 -11.43 14.89 2.61
C ILE A 194 -12.80 15.52 2.80
N LYS A 195 -12.85 16.86 2.77
CA LYS A 195 -14.09 17.66 2.97
C LYS A 195 -14.72 18.12 1.67
N SER A 196 -13.98 18.11 0.56
CA SER A 196 -14.50 18.55 -0.74
C SER A 196 -15.60 17.59 -1.22
N GLU A 197 -16.85 18.08 -1.29
CA GLU A 197 -17.97 17.31 -1.86
C GLU A 197 -17.70 16.88 -3.30
N LYS A 198 -17.02 17.72 -4.10
CA LYS A 198 -16.65 17.37 -5.47
C LYS A 198 -15.72 16.17 -5.51
N ALA A 199 -14.70 16.14 -4.61
CA ALA A 199 -13.77 15.03 -4.52
C ALA A 199 -14.46 13.76 -4.03
N ILE A 200 -15.35 13.86 -3.05
CA ILE A 200 -16.14 12.73 -2.53
C ILE A 200 -17.03 12.15 -3.64
N ARG A 201 -17.83 12.97 -4.32
CA ARG A 201 -18.71 12.53 -5.42
C ARG A 201 -17.93 11.95 -6.61
N ALA A 202 -16.76 12.50 -6.93
CA ALA A 202 -15.89 11.96 -7.98
C ALA A 202 -15.32 10.60 -7.55
N ALA A 203 -14.89 10.48 -6.30
CA ALA A 203 -14.43 9.20 -5.75
C ALA A 203 -15.54 8.15 -5.79
N GLU A 204 -16.74 8.45 -5.34
CA GLU A 204 -17.90 7.53 -5.36
C GLU A 204 -18.22 7.00 -6.76
N LYS A 205 -18.15 7.86 -7.79
CA LYS A 205 -18.39 7.46 -9.19
C LYS A 205 -17.29 6.56 -9.77
N LEU A 206 -16.08 6.68 -9.27
CA LEU A 206 -14.89 5.99 -9.79
C LEU A 206 -14.39 4.88 -8.85
N ASN A 207 -15.07 4.69 -7.71
CA ASN A 207 -14.70 3.73 -6.70
C ASN A 207 -14.64 2.32 -7.27
N MET A 208 -13.54 1.65 -6.97
CA MET A 208 -13.41 0.22 -7.17
C MET A 208 -13.62 -0.51 -5.83
N ASN A 209 -14.19 -1.70 -5.88
CA ASN A 209 -14.25 -2.58 -4.72
C ASN A 209 -12.83 -2.99 -4.30
N ALA A 210 -12.54 -2.96 -2.99
CA ALA A 210 -11.23 -3.32 -2.44
C ALA A 210 -10.81 -4.76 -2.77
N GLU A 211 -11.75 -5.71 -2.82
CA GLU A 211 -11.51 -7.09 -3.22
C GLU A 211 -11.00 -7.17 -4.68
N THR A 212 -11.64 -6.43 -5.60
CA THR A 212 -11.21 -6.36 -7.00
C THR A 212 -9.80 -5.79 -7.12
N VAL A 213 -9.51 -4.72 -6.39
CA VAL A 213 -8.17 -4.11 -6.35
C VAL A 213 -7.14 -5.09 -5.82
N ALA A 214 -7.44 -5.79 -4.73
CA ALA A 214 -6.58 -6.79 -4.13
C ALA A 214 -6.29 -7.95 -5.11
N LYS A 215 -7.33 -8.48 -5.77
CA LYS A 215 -7.17 -9.51 -6.78
C LYS A 215 -6.23 -9.07 -7.91
N MET A 216 -6.45 -7.87 -8.47
CA MET A 216 -5.58 -7.32 -9.53
C MET A 216 -4.13 -7.11 -9.05
N ALA A 217 -3.93 -6.67 -7.81
CA ALA A 217 -2.62 -6.49 -7.19
C ALA A 217 -1.88 -7.83 -7.07
N VAL A 218 -2.53 -8.85 -6.52
CA VAL A 218 -1.96 -10.18 -6.31
C VAL A 218 -1.71 -10.90 -7.64
N ASP A 219 -2.65 -10.81 -8.61
CA ASP A 219 -2.46 -11.34 -9.96
C ASP A 219 -1.24 -10.70 -10.64
N GLY A 220 -1.11 -9.37 -10.54
CA GLY A 220 0.03 -8.65 -11.10
C GLY A 220 1.35 -9.00 -10.45
N MET A 221 1.36 -9.20 -9.14
CA MET A 221 2.53 -9.63 -8.37
C MET A 221 3.01 -11.02 -8.83
N TYR A 222 2.12 -12.01 -8.88
CA TYR A 222 2.49 -13.36 -9.33
C TYR A 222 2.87 -13.42 -10.81
N ALA A 223 2.28 -12.57 -11.64
CA ALA A 223 2.67 -12.40 -13.04
C ALA A 223 3.99 -11.64 -13.22
N GLY A 224 4.64 -11.20 -12.14
CA GLY A 224 5.90 -10.48 -12.18
C GLY A 224 5.82 -9.11 -12.86
N LYS A 225 4.66 -8.46 -12.85
CA LYS A 225 4.50 -7.13 -13.44
C LYS A 225 5.25 -6.08 -12.64
N ALA A 226 5.93 -5.17 -13.33
CA ALA A 226 6.61 -4.05 -12.68
C ALA A 226 5.61 -3.10 -12.01
N GLU A 227 4.44 -2.95 -12.65
CA GLU A 227 3.43 -1.98 -12.25
C GLU A 227 2.02 -2.47 -12.60
N VAL A 228 1.07 -2.21 -11.70
CA VAL A 228 -0.36 -2.50 -11.86
C VAL A 228 -1.16 -1.24 -11.58
N VAL A 229 -1.77 -0.65 -12.61
CA VAL A 229 -2.76 0.41 -12.45
C VAL A 229 -4.14 -0.24 -12.43
N THR A 230 -4.88 -0.07 -11.34
CA THR A 230 -6.20 -0.69 -11.19
C THR A 230 -7.28 0.16 -11.86
N GLY A 231 -8.13 -0.47 -12.66
CA GLY A 231 -9.21 0.19 -13.40
C GLY A 231 -8.78 0.87 -14.70
N VAL A 232 -9.63 0.80 -15.70
CA VAL A 232 -9.34 1.36 -17.04
C VAL A 232 -9.23 2.88 -16.99
N ILE A 233 -10.11 3.55 -16.25
CA ILE A 233 -10.12 5.02 -16.13
C ILE A 233 -8.81 5.51 -15.50
N ASN A 234 -8.31 4.83 -14.46
CA ASN A 234 -7.04 5.18 -13.83
C ASN A 234 -5.85 4.96 -14.77
N LYS A 235 -5.91 3.93 -15.63
CA LYS A 235 -4.88 3.72 -16.68
C LYS A 235 -4.85 4.88 -17.68
N ILE A 236 -6.02 5.30 -18.15
CA ILE A 236 -6.14 6.46 -19.04
C ILE A 236 -5.62 7.71 -18.32
N GLY A 237 -6.01 7.93 -17.07
CA GLY A 237 -5.52 9.04 -16.25
C GLY A 237 -3.99 9.05 -16.15
N ALA A 238 -3.38 7.91 -15.85
CA ALA A 238 -1.92 7.78 -15.78
C ALA A 238 -1.22 8.13 -17.11
N ILE A 239 -1.80 7.74 -18.26
CA ILE A 239 -1.27 8.11 -19.58
C ILE A 239 -1.40 9.62 -19.80
N LEU A 240 -2.54 10.21 -19.45
CA LEU A 240 -2.77 11.65 -19.61
C LEU A 240 -1.80 12.50 -18.80
N THR A 241 -1.31 12.01 -17.64
CA THR A 241 -0.29 12.75 -16.86
C THR A 241 1.07 12.87 -17.56
N VAL A 242 1.34 12.03 -18.55
CA VAL A 242 2.56 12.10 -19.36
C VAL A 242 2.39 13.04 -20.56
N ILE A 243 1.17 13.14 -21.10
CA ILE A 243 0.89 13.86 -22.35
C ILE A 243 0.49 15.32 -22.10
N LEU A 244 -0.32 15.55 -21.06
CA LEU A 244 -0.88 16.87 -20.79
C LEU A 244 0.12 17.77 -20.04
N PRO A 245 0.08 19.10 -20.28
CA PRO A 245 0.83 20.06 -19.47
C PRO A 245 0.46 19.94 -17.99
N LYS A 246 1.47 19.92 -17.12
CA LYS A 246 1.29 19.76 -15.67
C LYS A 246 0.35 20.79 -15.07
N SER A 247 0.41 22.03 -15.55
CA SER A 247 -0.46 23.13 -15.08
C SER A 247 -1.97 22.87 -15.31
N ILE A 248 -2.33 22.12 -16.35
CA ILE A 248 -3.74 21.74 -16.61
C ILE A 248 -4.18 20.70 -15.59
N LEU A 249 -3.33 19.70 -15.35
CA LEU A 249 -3.59 18.64 -14.39
C LEU A 249 -3.70 19.19 -12.96
N GLU A 250 -2.79 20.09 -12.58
CA GLU A 250 -2.75 20.75 -11.27
C GLU A 250 -4.02 21.59 -11.04
N ARG A 251 -4.44 22.39 -12.04
CA ARG A 251 -5.71 23.17 -11.96
C ARG A 251 -6.93 22.25 -11.80
N GLY A 252 -6.98 21.15 -12.56
CA GLY A 252 -8.05 20.17 -12.45
C GLY A 252 -8.11 19.54 -11.06
N ALA A 253 -6.98 19.09 -10.53
CA ALA A 253 -6.89 18.53 -9.20
C ALA A 253 -7.19 19.57 -8.10
N GLY A 254 -6.65 20.80 -8.20
CA GLY A 254 -6.95 21.89 -7.26
C GLY A 254 -8.43 22.21 -7.19
N SER A 255 -9.10 22.33 -8.35
CA SER A 255 -10.56 22.53 -8.40
C SER A 255 -11.34 21.37 -7.77
N LEU A 256 -10.84 20.13 -7.87
CA LEU A 256 -11.48 18.96 -7.28
C LEU A 256 -11.40 18.99 -5.75
N TYR A 257 -10.25 19.36 -5.19
CA TYR A 257 -10.02 19.39 -3.74
C TYR A 257 -10.36 20.73 -3.08
N GLY A 258 -10.73 21.77 -3.87
CA GLY A 258 -11.14 23.06 -3.35
C GLY A 258 -10.00 23.92 -2.81
N VAL A 259 -8.84 23.86 -3.45
CA VAL A 259 -7.63 24.64 -3.13
C VAL A 259 -7.13 25.39 -4.36
#